data_5cab3e0390810ebbfe2e31c14e863251
#
_entry.id   5cab3e0390810ebbfe2e31c14e863251
#
_cell.length_a   1.000
_cell.length_b   1.000
_cell.length_c   1.000
_cell.angle_alpha   90.00
_cell.angle_beta   90.00
_cell.angle_gamma   90.00
#
_symmetry.space_group_name_H-M   'P 1'
#
loop_
_entity.id
_entity.type
_entity.pdbx_description
1 polymer ?
#
loop_
_entity_poly.entity_id
_entity_poly.type
_entity_poly.pdbx_seq_one_letter_code
_entity_poly.pdbx_strand_id
1 'polypeptide(L)'
;MRPIIILVLLVIVAFSAGCGGSAHASGPEKVVASFYPLAFAAQEIGGRKVEVENLTPAGAEPHDLEVSPSDVRDVRGADLVLLLGHGFQPQLEDAAGTGGRVLVLLDTPGLNRFPNDDPHVWLDPLRYARIAQRIGAALHATSQTKSFVTRLRALDREYRRALDRCTRHEIVTSHEAFAYLGQRYGLQQIAITGLSPEAEPSPQDLRKVIDLVRRTRATTIFFETLVSPRIAETVARETGAKTAVLNPIEGLTPEEANRGENYFSIMRSNLASLREALGCR
;
A
#
# COMPACT_ATOMS: atom_id res chain seq x y z
N MET A 1 28.51 74.52 -57.62
CA MET A 1 28.92 73.73 -56.44
C MET A 1 27.66 73.16 -55.81
N ARG A 2 27.46 71.84 -55.99
CA ARG A 2 26.29 71.11 -55.44
C ARG A 2 26.78 70.29 -54.25
N PRO A 3 26.13 70.29 -53.03
CA PRO A 3 26.53 69.48 -51.94
C PRO A 3 25.90 68.10 -52.09
N ILE A 4 26.74 67.05 -51.93
CA ILE A 4 26.38 65.66 -51.89
C ILE A 4 25.89 65.35 -50.47
N ILE A 5 24.62 64.97 -50.36
CA ILE A 5 24.02 64.42 -49.08
C ILE A 5 24.30 62.96 -49.02
N ILE A 6 25.15 62.53 -48.07
CA ILE A 6 25.41 61.15 -47.78
C ILE A 6 24.33 60.68 -46.80
N LEU A 7 23.44 59.76 -47.24
CA LEU A 7 22.43 59.14 -46.41
C LEU A 7 23.06 57.91 -45.71
N VAL A 8 23.30 58.02 -44.40
CA VAL A 8 23.79 56.92 -43.61
C VAL A 8 22.58 56.04 -43.20
N LEU A 9 22.44 54.84 -43.76
CA LEU A 9 21.43 53.87 -43.40
C LEU A 9 21.89 53.11 -42.15
N LEU A 10 21.24 53.44 -41.00
CA LEU A 10 21.46 52.69 -39.77
C LEU A 10 20.65 51.37 -39.81
N VAL A 11 21.33 50.27 -39.99
CA VAL A 11 20.73 48.92 -39.92
C VAL A 11 20.64 48.52 -38.43
N ILE A 12 19.44 48.59 -37.87
CA ILE A 12 19.17 48.07 -36.50
C ILE A 12 18.97 46.53 -36.64
N VAL A 13 19.98 45.76 -36.22
CA VAL A 13 19.88 44.33 -36.08
C VAL A 13 19.18 44.05 -34.73
N ALA A 14 17.89 43.73 -34.78
CA ALA A 14 17.13 43.26 -33.62
C ALA A 14 17.60 41.85 -33.27
N PHE A 15 18.41 41.70 -32.22
CA PHE A 15 18.71 40.43 -31.61
C PHE A 15 17.45 39.96 -30.89
N SER A 16 16.67 39.07 -31.54
CA SER A 16 15.62 38.31 -30.88
C SER A 16 16.29 37.29 -29.98
N ALA A 17 16.44 37.59 -28.67
CA ALA A 17 16.77 36.60 -27.68
C ALA A 17 15.59 35.64 -27.55
N GLY A 18 15.61 34.58 -28.35
CA GLY A 18 14.73 33.46 -28.19
C GLY A 18 15.04 32.78 -26.85
N CYS A 19 14.20 33.00 -25.83
CA CYS A 19 14.13 32.14 -24.68
C CYS A 19 13.69 30.76 -25.20
N GLY A 20 14.66 29.94 -25.59
CA GLY A 20 14.49 28.51 -25.81
C GLY A 20 14.24 27.86 -24.45
N GLY A 21 13.00 27.95 -23.97
CA GLY A 21 12.50 27.03 -22.98
C GLY A 21 12.56 25.64 -23.62
N SER A 22 13.54 24.84 -23.20
CA SER A 22 13.56 23.41 -23.50
C SER A 22 12.28 22.83 -22.91
N ALA A 23 11.22 22.72 -23.72
CA ALA A 23 10.12 21.84 -23.41
C ALA A 23 10.77 20.44 -23.41
N HIS A 24 11.16 19.97 -22.23
CA HIS A 24 11.35 18.55 -22.06
C HIS A 24 10.03 17.92 -22.48
N ALA A 25 10.02 17.22 -23.59
CA ALA A 25 8.99 16.26 -23.89
C ALA A 25 9.17 15.18 -22.82
N SER A 26 8.61 15.46 -21.65
CA SER A 26 8.66 14.56 -20.51
C SER A 26 7.78 13.37 -20.86
N GLY A 27 8.41 12.22 -21.06
CA GLY A 27 7.73 10.94 -20.95
C GLY A 27 6.99 10.84 -19.61
N PRO A 28 6.29 9.74 -19.34
CA PRO A 28 5.66 9.53 -18.06
C PRO A 28 6.70 9.62 -16.92
N GLU A 29 6.31 10.21 -15.79
CA GLU A 29 7.14 10.30 -14.58
C GLU A 29 7.41 8.89 -14.05
N LYS A 30 8.67 8.53 -13.83
CA LYS A 30 9.06 7.22 -13.29
C LYS A 30 8.84 7.19 -11.78
N VAL A 31 7.93 6.35 -11.34
CA VAL A 31 7.59 6.16 -9.93
C VAL A 31 8.01 4.76 -9.50
N VAL A 32 8.89 4.66 -8.52
CA VAL A 32 9.22 3.40 -7.87
C VAL A 32 8.44 3.30 -6.58
N ALA A 33 7.69 2.22 -6.40
CA ALA A 33 6.95 1.93 -5.17
C ALA A 33 7.51 0.68 -4.50
N SER A 34 7.68 0.73 -3.20
CA SER A 34 8.31 -0.34 -2.45
C SER A 34 7.49 -1.63 -2.43
N PHE A 35 6.14 -1.53 -2.43
CA PHE A 35 5.25 -2.68 -2.44
C PHE A 35 3.86 -2.33 -3.01
N TYR A 36 3.03 -3.36 -3.21
CA TYR A 36 1.78 -3.31 -3.96
C TYR A 36 0.81 -2.17 -3.57
N PRO A 37 0.42 -1.93 -2.31
CA PRO A 37 -0.51 -0.85 -1.97
C PRO A 37 -0.05 0.54 -2.45
N LEU A 38 1.24 0.82 -2.38
CA LEU A 38 1.79 2.10 -2.83
C LEU A 38 1.81 2.18 -4.36
N ALA A 39 2.20 1.08 -5.03
CA ALA A 39 2.18 0.98 -6.49
C ALA A 39 0.75 1.13 -7.03
N PHE A 40 -0.23 0.46 -6.44
CA PHE A 40 -1.62 0.54 -6.83
C PHE A 40 -2.18 1.98 -6.70
N ALA A 41 -1.91 2.64 -5.57
CA ALA A 41 -2.34 4.02 -5.39
C ALA A 41 -1.68 4.97 -6.40
N ALA A 42 -0.38 4.83 -6.65
CA ALA A 42 0.35 5.64 -7.61
C ALA A 42 -0.18 5.46 -9.03
N GLN A 43 -0.43 4.21 -9.46
CA GLN A 43 -0.96 3.89 -10.78
C GLN A 43 -2.38 4.43 -10.98
N GLU A 44 -3.28 4.24 -10.00
CA GLU A 44 -4.67 4.72 -10.08
C GLU A 44 -4.76 6.25 -10.08
N ILE A 45 -3.87 6.92 -9.35
CA ILE A 45 -3.83 8.38 -9.23
C ILE A 45 -3.08 9.02 -10.39
N GLY A 46 -1.92 8.51 -10.75
CA GLY A 46 -1.07 9.07 -11.82
C GLY A 46 -1.58 8.74 -13.22
N GLY A 47 -2.23 7.58 -13.39
CA GLY A 47 -2.75 7.11 -14.68
C GLY A 47 -1.66 7.03 -15.75
N ARG A 48 -1.93 7.60 -16.92
CA ARG A 48 -0.97 7.62 -18.04
C ARG A 48 0.20 8.60 -17.90
N LYS A 49 0.22 9.41 -16.84
CA LYS A 49 1.28 10.38 -16.59
C LYS A 49 2.46 9.79 -15.81
N VAL A 50 2.30 8.60 -15.29
CA VAL A 50 3.31 7.88 -14.52
C VAL A 50 3.57 6.50 -15.11
N GLU A 51 4.81 6.06 -14.99
CA GLU A 51 5.23 4.67 -15.15
C GLU A 51 5.61 4.16 -13.76
N VAL A 52 4.80 3.24 -13.23
CA VAL A 52 4.97 2.76 -11.86
C VAL A 52 5.61 1.39 -11.86
N GLU A 53 6.73 1.29 -11.19
CA GLU A 53 7.43 0.04 -10.90
C GLU A 53 7.18 -0.36 -9.44
N ASN A 54 6.74 -1.59 -9.24
CA ASN A 54 6.59 -2.20 -7.92
C ASN A 54 7.78 -3.11 -7.65
N LEU A 55 8.60 -2.78 -6.65
CA LEU A 55 9.82 -3.54 -6.35
C LEU A 55 9.54 -4.87 -5.64
N THR A 56 8.38 -5.05 -5.04
CA THR A 56 7.94 -6.34 -4.50
C THR A 56 7.12 -7.05 -5.58
N PRO A 57 7.67 -8.04 -6.29
CA PRO A 57 6.96 -8.71 -7.38
C PRO A 57 5.77 -9.53 -6.88
N ALA A 58 4.85 -9.86 -7.79
CA ALA A 58 3.70 -10.70 -7.45
C ALA A 58 4.15 -12.06 -6.89
N GLY A 59 3.58 -12.45 -5.76
CA GLY A 59 3.92 -13.68 -5.04
C GLY A 59 5.04 -13.53 -4.02
N ALA A 60 5.74 -12.40 -3.97
CA ALA A 60 6.76 -12.13 -2.96
C ALA A 60 6.16 -11.49 -1.70
N GLU A 61 6.74 -11.86 -0.55
CA GLU A 61 6.43 -11.29 0.75
C GLU A 61 7.25 -9.99 0.96
N PRO A 62 6.61 -8.82 1.16
CA PRO A 62 7.34 -7.56 1.21
C PRO A 62 8.19 -7.37 2.47
N HIS A 63 7.87 -8.01 3.60
CA HIS A 63 8.66 -7.91 4.82
C HIS A 63 10.07 -8.52 4.65
N ASP A 64 10.20 -9.52 3.78
CA ASP A 64 11.45 -10.27 3.53
C ASP A 64 12.08 -9.91 2.18
N LEU A 65 11.78 -8.72 1.62
CA LEU A 65 12.31 -8.29 0.33
C LEU A 65 13.83 -8.14 0.36
N GLU A 66 14.52 -8.93 -0.45
CA GLU A 66 15.94 -8.77 -0.73
C GLU A 66 16.15 -7.82 -1.90
N VAL A 67 16.87 -6.72 -1.66
CA VAL A 67 17.12 -5.67 -2.66
C VAL A 67 18.27 -6.05 -3.57
N SER A 68 18.01 -6.19 -4.86
CA SER A 68 19.02 -6.49 -5.88
C SER A 68 19.77 -5.22 -6.33
N PRO A 69 20.96 -5.37 -6.99
CA PRO A 69 21.64 -4.23 -7.61
C PRO A 69 20.83 -3.53 -8.72
N SER A 70 19.85 -4.21 -9.34
CA SER A 70 18.90 -3.57 -10.27
C SER A 70 17.95 -2.65 -9.52
N ASP A 71 17.35 -3.12 -8.42
CA ASP A 71 16.42 -2.33 -7.63
C ASP A 71 17.05 -1.04 -7.10
N VAL A 72 18.33 -1.11 -6.70
CA VAL A 72 19.11 0.09 -6.31
C VAL A 72 19.24 1.08 -7.47
N ARG A 73 19.45 0.58 -8.72
CA ARG A 73 19.52 1.48 -9.90
C ARG A 73 18.16 2.08 -10.21
N ASP A 74 17.09 1.30 -10.11
CA ASP A 74 15.73 1.75 -10.41
C ASP A 74 15.28 2.81 -9.40
N VAL A 75 15.54 2.59 -8.11
CA VAL A 75 15.32 3.56 -7.03
C VAL A 75 16.09 4.87 -7.29
N ARG A 76 17.38 4.80 -7.67
CA ARG A 76 18.20 5.99 -7.93
C ARG A 76 17.83 6.71 -9.21
N GLY A 77 17.26 6.00 -10.18
CA GLY A 77 16.83 6.54 -11.47
C GLY A 77 15.37 7.03 -11.49
N ALA A 78 14.62 6.85 -10.41
CA ALA A 78 13.23 7.25 -10.32
C ALA A 78 13.05 8.77 -10.12
N ASP A 79 11.99 9.32 -10.71
CA ASP A 79 11.56 10.70 -10.45
C ASP A 79 10.88 10.84 -9.09
N LEU A 80 10.24 9.75 -8.60
CA LEU A 80 9.62 9.67 -7.28
C LEU A 80 9.74 8.24 -6.73
N VAL A 81 10.19 8.13 -5.48
CA VAL A 81 10.25 6.87 -4.73
C VAL A 81 9.22 6.90 -3.61
N LEU A 82 8.37 5.88 -3.57
CA LEU A 82 7.35 5.70 -2.55
C LEU A 82 7.76 4.57 -1.60
N LEU A 83 8.11 4.92 -0.38
CA LEU A 83 8.43 3.98 0.69
C LEU A 83 7.32 3.99 1.75
N LEU A 84 7.06 2.84 2.35
CA LEU A 84 6.25 2.85 3.57
C LEU A 84 7.06 3.50 4.71
N GLY A 85 8.29 3.06 4.91
CA GLY A 85 9.25 3.61 5.88
C GLY A 85 9.19 2.94 7.25
N HIS A 86 9.96 3.48 8.17
CA HIS A 86 10.05 3.05 9.57
C HIS A 86 10.52 1.59 9.73
N GLY A 87 11.41 1.14 8.84
CA GLY A 87 12.01 -0.18 8.90
C GLY A 87 11.13 -1.31 8.35
N PHE A 88 10.09 -0.98 7.60
CA PHE A 88 9.27 -2.00 6.92
C PHE A 88 10.07 -2.77 5.87
N GLN A 89 10.89 -2.05 5.10
CA GLN A 89 11.83 -2.62 4.10
C GLN A 89 13.20 -1.93 4.23
N PRO A 90 14.01 -2.27 5.25
CA PRO A 90 15.17 -1.48 5.63
C PRO A 90 16.23 -1.39 4.54
N GLN A 91 16.46 -2.47 3.77
CA GLN A 91 17.43 -2.45 2.67
C GLN A 91 17.02 -1.49 1.55
N LEU A 92 15.69 -1.37 1.30
CA LEU A 92 15.18 -0.46 0.29
C LEU A 92 15.21 1.00 0.78
N GLU A 93 14.93 1.22 2.07
CA GLU A 93 15.04 2.52 2.73
C GLU A 93 16.49 3.04 2.66
N ASP A 94 17.47 2.15 2.93
CA ASP A 94 18.90 2.46 2.80
C ASP A 94 19.30 2.75 1.34
N ALA A 95 18.78 1.98 0.37
CA ALA A 95 19.06 2.17 -1.06
C ALA A 95 18.52 3.49 -1.59
N ALA A 96 17.34 3.92 -1.12
CA ALA A 96 16.74 5.20 -1.46
C ALA A 96 17.50 6.39 -0.84
N GLY A 97 18.09 6.20 0.33
CA GLY A 97 18.89 7.23 1.00
C GLY A 97 18.10 8.52 1.20
N THR A 98 18.85 9.64 1.15
CA THR A 98 18.28 10.99 1.26
C THR A 98 18.23 11.73 -0.09
N GLY A 99 18.55 11.04 -1.19
CA GLY A 99 18.62 11.60 -2.54
C GLY A 99 17.29 11.52 -3.28
N GLY A 100 17.03 12.50 -4.14
CA GLY A 100 15.85 12.52 -4.99
C GLY A 100 14.54 12.84 -4.26
N ARG A 101 13.41 12.58 -4.93
CA ARG A 101 12.07 12.75 -4.35
C ARG A 101 11.64 11.44 -3.67
N VAL A 102 12.04 11.27 -2.42
CA VAL A 102 11.61 10.12 -1.60
C VAL A 102 10.42 10.53 -0.73
N LEU A 103 9.37 9.74 -0.74
CA LEU A 103 8.17 9.97 0.05
C LEU A 103 7.95 8.81 1.02
N VAL A 104 8.26 9.03 2.30
CA VAL A 104 7.99 8.08 3.38
C VAL A 104 6.53 8.23 3.80
N LEU A 105 5.70 7.22 3.55
CA LEU A 105 4.24 7.32 3.64
C LEU A 105 3.72 7.22 5.07
N LEU A 106 4.44 6.53 5.97
CA LEU A 106 4.10 6.51 7.40
C LEU A 106 4.30 7.86 8.09
N ASP A 107 5.05 8.80 7.48
CA ASP A 107 5.16 10.20 7.95
C ASP A 107 3.99 11.09 7.49
N THR A 108 2.93 10.50 6.95
CA THR A 108 1.76 11.26 6.51
C THR A 108 1.05 11.90 7.71
N PRO A 109 0.87 13.24 7.73
CA PRO A 109 0.23 13.92 8.85
C PRO A 109 -1.18 13.40 9.14
N GLY A 110 -1.49 13.18 10.41
CA GLY A 110 -2.78 12.71 10.87
C GLY A 110 -3.09 11.25 10.54
N LEU A 111 -2.07 10.44 10.27
CA LEU A 111 -2.24 8.99 10.04
C LEU A 111 -2.62 8.25 11.32
N ASN A 112 -2.24 8.79 12.50
CA ASN A 112 -2.54 8.25 13.83
C ASN A 112 -2.12 6.78 13.95
N ARG A 113 -0.81 6.52 13.85
CA ARG A 113 -0.21 5.19 13.95
C ARG A 113 -0.30 4.61 15.36
N PHE A 114 -0.26 3.28 15.45
CA PHE A 114 -0.08 2.59 16.72
C PHE A 114 1.36 2.74 17.25
N PRO A 115 1.56 2.70 18.59
CA PRO A 115 2.89 2.85 19.19
C PRO A 115 3.83 1.67 18.93
N ASN A 116 3.32 0.50 18.55
CA ASN A 116 4.07 -0.73 18.28
C ASN A 116 4.67 -0.80 16.87
N ASP A 117 4.71 0.33 16.15
CA ASP A 117 5.22 0.44 14.78
C ASP A 117 4.53 -0.47 13.75
N ASP A 118 3.29 -0.88 14.02
CA ASP A 118 2.46 -1.61 13.06
C ASP A 118 2.40 -0.86 11.71
N PRO A 119 2.87 -1.47 10.61
CA PRO A 119 2.92 -0.83 9.30
C PRO A 119 1.59 -0.86 8.54
N HIS A 120 0.63 -1.73 8.88
CA HIS A 120 -0.52 -2.16 8.07
C HIS A 120 -1.65 -1.12 7.96
N VAL A 121 -1.30 0.16 7.89
CA VAL A 121 -2.22 1.31 7.84
C VAL A 121 -3.16 1.31 6.63
N TRP A 122 -2.78 0.66 5.53
CA TRP A 122 -3.59 0.59 4.30
C TRP A 122 -4.85 -0.27 4.45
N LEU A 123 -4.93 -1.12 5.46
CA LEU A 123 -6.12 -1.92 5.76
C LEU A 123 -7.25 -1.10 6.40
N ASP A 124 -6.98 0.12 6.89
CA ASP A 124 -8.00 1.13 7.16
C ASP A 124 -8.20 2.02 5.93
N PRO A 125 -9.33 1.93 5.21
CA PRO A 125 -9.54 2.71 4.00
C PRO A 125 -9.40 4.23 4.17
N LEU A 126 -9.66 4.77 5.38
CA LEU A 126 -9.52 6.21 5.60
C LEU A 126 -8.07 6.63 5.92
N ARG A 127 -7.26 5.77 6.53
CA ARG A 127 -5.81 5.97 6.63
C ARG A 127 -5.15 5.85 5.25
N TYR A 128 -5.54 4.86 4.47
CA TYR A 128 -5.07 4.71 3.10
C TYR A 128 -5.48 5.91 2.22
N ALA A 129 -6.65 6.51 2.44
CA ALA A 129 -7.05 7.74 1.75
C ALA A 129 -6.10 8.92 2.05
N ARG A 130 -5.52 9.00 3.26
CA ARG A 130 -4.51 10.03 3.58
C ARG A 130 -3.19 9.79 2.84
N ILE A 131 -2.76 8.52 2.78
CA ILE A 131 -1.59 8.12 1.97
C ILE A 131 -1.84 8.48 0.50
N ALA A 132 -2.99 8.12 -0.05
CA ALA A 132 -3.39 8.45 -1.42
C ALA A 132 -3.38 9.96 -1.69
N GLN A 133 -3.83 10.77 -0.74
CA GLN A 133 -3.77 12.24 -0.84
C GLN A 133 -2.33 12.76 -0.90
N ARG A 134 -1.42 12.18 -0.12
CA ARG A 134 -0.01 12.55 -0.12
C ARG A 134 0.68 12.15 -1.44
N ILE A 135 0.42 10.94 -1.94
CA ILE A 135 0.88 10.49 -3.27
C ILE A 135 0.34 11.43 -4.36
N GLY A 136 -0.96 11.71 -4.33
CA GLY A 136 -1.60 12.57 -5.33
C GLY A 136 -1.11 14.02 -5.31
N ALA A 137 -0.72 14.54 -4.16
CA ALA A 137 -0.07 15.86 -4.06
C ALA A 137 1.32 15.84 -4.70
N ALA A 138 2.11 14.78 -4.48
CA ALA A 138 3.42 14.60 -5.09
C ALA A 138 3.34 14.45 -6.62
N LEU A 139 2.31 13.78 -7.13
CA LEU A 139 2.05 13.56 -8.56
C LEU A 139 1.24 14.69 -9.21
N HIS A 140 0.91 15.76 -8.51
CA HIS A 140 0.06 16.86 -9.00
C HIS A 140 -1.27 16.40 -9.64
N ALA A 141 -1.89 15.33 -9.11
CA ALA A 141 -3.04 14.64 -9.69
C ALA A 141 -4.34 14.81 -8.89
N THR A 142 -4.77 16.05 -8.66
CA THR A 142 -5.88 16.42 -7.76
C THR A 142 -7.21 15.70 -8.08
N SER A 143 -7.61 15.64 -9.35
CA SER A 143 -8.89 15.06 -9.76
C SER A 143 -8.94 13.56 -9.53
N GLN A 144 -7.90 12.84 -9.94
CA GLN A 144 -7.76 11.40 -9.80
C GLN A 144 -7.67 11.00 -8.32
N THR A 145 -6.92 11.77 -7.53
CA THR A 145 -6.86 11.62 -6.08
C THR A 145 -8.24 11.71 -5.44
N LYS A 146 -9.04 12.72 -5.81
CA LYS A 146 -10.41 12.89 -5.31
C LYS A 146 -11.29 11.68 -5.66
N SER A 147 -11.18 11.15 -6.88
CA SER A 147 -11.90 9.95 -7.33
C SER A 147 -11.50 8.73 -6.50
N PHE A 148 -10.19 8.48 -6.35
CA PHE A 148 -9.67 7.35 -5.59
C PHE A 148 -10.10 7.41 -4.12
N VAL A 149 -9.96 8.57 -3.47
CA VAL A 149 -10.42 8.80 -2.08
C VAL A 149 -11.94 8.60 -1.94
N THR A 150 -12.72 8.96 -2.94
CA THR A 150 -14.17 8.73 -2.93
C THR A 150 -14.51 7.23 -2.94
N ARG A 151 -13.78 6.42 -3.72
CA ARG A 151 -13.90 4.95 -3.72
C ARG A 151 -13.53 4.36 -2.36
N LEU A 152 -12.44 4.82 -1.74
CA LEU A 152 -12.03 4.36 -0.40
C LEU A 152 -13.09 4.70 0.67
N ARG A 153 -13.67 5.89 0.62
CA ARG A 153 -14.79 6.27 1.51
C ARG A 153 -16.04 5.44 1.27
N ALA A 154 -16.30 5.03 0.04
CA ALA A 154 -17.40 4.12 -0.28
C ALA A 154 -17.14 2.73 0.34
N LEU A 155 -15.92 2.20 0.19
CA LEU A 155 -15.50 0.94 0.80
C LEU A 155 -15.61 0.98 2.35
N ASP A 156 -15.20 2.07 3.00
CA ASP A 156 -15.39 2.26 4.46
C ASP A 156 -16.88 2.15 4.85
N ARG A 157 -17.78 2.76 4.07
CA ARG A 157 -19.22 2.65 4.34
C ARG A 157 -19.77 1.24 4.10
N GLU A 158 -19.24 0.51 3.11
CA GLU A 158 -19.60 -0.91 2.88
C GLU A 158 -19.24 -1.75 4.11
N TYR A 159 -18.00 -1.62 4.61
CA TYR A 159 -17.52 -2.32 5.81
C TYR A 159 -18.36 -1.98 7.06
N ARG A 160 -18.59 -0.70 7.34
CA ARG A 160 -19.40 -0.27 8.50
C ARG A 160 -20.78 -0.90 8.50
N ARG A 161 -21.47 -0.85 7.36
CA ARG A 161 -22.82 -1.41 7.25
C ARG A 161 -22.82 -2.93 7.35
N ALA A 162 -21.84 -3.58 6.76
CA ALA A 162 -21.79 -5.03 6.69
C ALA A 162 -21.34 -5.68 8.01
N LEU A 163 -20.58 -4.95 8.86
CA LEU A 163 -20.07 -5.42 10.14
C LEU A 163 -20.83 -4.85 11.35
N ASP A 164 -21.89 -4.03 11.15
CA ASP A 164 -22.65 -3.38 12.22
C ASP A 164 -23.37 -4.38 13.13
N ARG A 165 -23.81 -5.51 12.58
CA ARG A 165 -24.64 -6.51 13.29
C ARG A 165 -24.03 -7.90 13.20
N CYS A 166 -22.88 -8.06 13.83
CA CYS A 166 -22.20 -9.35 13.93
C CYS A 166 -22.41 -9.97 15.31
N THR A 167 -22.43 -11.31 15.37
CA THR A 167 -22.56 -12.03 16.64
C THR A 167 -21.22 -12.21 17.37
N ARG A 168 -20.11 -12.05 16.64
CA ARG A 168 -18.75 -12.13 17.15
C ARG A 168 -17.97 -10.92 16.70
N HIS A 169 -16.90 -10.58 17.44
CA HIS A 169 -16.01 -9.46 17.15
C HIS A 169 -14.54 -9.89 17.13
N GLU A 170 -14.24 -11.11 17.54
CA GLU A 170 -12.88 -11.66 17.54
C GLU A 170 -12.54 -12.25 16.18
N ILE A 171 -11.40 -11.85 15.62
CA ILE A 171 -10.79 -12.43 14.42
C ILE A 171 -9.46 -13.07 14.78
N VAL A 172 -9.28 -14.31 14.41
CA VAL A 172 -8.01 -15.05 14.62
C VAL A 172 -7.27 -15.08 13.31
N THR A 173 -6.06 -14.52 13.27
CA THR A 173 -5.27 -14.31 12.04
C THR A 173 -3.89 -14.94 12.15
N SER A 174 -3.28 -15.28 11.02
CA SER A 174 -1.93 -15.83 10.96
C SER A 174 -0.92 -14.86 11.57
N HIS A 175 -0.89 -13.59 11.14
CA HIS A 175 -0.02 -12.58 11.76
C HIS A 175 -0.79 -11.30 12.16
N GLU A 176 -0.09 -10.35 12.79
CA GLU A 176 -0.68 -9.14 13.40
C GLU A 176 -0.83 -7.99 12.39
N ALA A 177 -1.56 -8.21 11.27
CA ALA A 177 -1.75 -7.20 10.23
C ALA A 177 -3.03 -6.36 10.39
N PHE A 178 -4.03 -6.85 11.11
CA PHE A 178 -5.39 -6.32 11.01
C PHE A 178 -5.79 -5.37 12.15
N ALA A 179 -4.82 -4.86 12.93
CA ALA A 179 -5.14 -4.00 14.08
C ALA A 179 -5.81 -2.68 13.65
N TYR A 180 -5.38 -2.04 12.55
CA TYR A 180 -6.02 -0.82 12.04
C TYR A 180 -7.44 -1.08 11.51
N LEU A 181 -7.65 -2.18 10.80
CA LEU A 181 -8.98 -2.62 10.38
C LEU A 181 -9.86 -2.93 11.59
N GLY A 182 -9.32 -3.66 12.57
CA GLY A 182 -10.01 -3.99 13.82
C GLY A 182 -10.44 -2.74 14.58
N GLN A 183 -9.53 -1.79 14.80
CA GLN A 183 -9.85 -0.52 15.45
C GLN A 183 -10.94 0.24 14.70
N ARG A 184 -10.93 0.20 13.38
CA ARG A 184 -11.89 0.93 12.55
C ARG A 184 -13.29 0.39 12.64
N TYR A 185 -13.45 -0.93 12.72
CA TYR A 185 -14.74 -1.61 12.61
C TYR A 185 -15.16 -2.34 13.89
N GLY A 186 -14.46 -2.13 15.00
CA GLY A 186 -14.80 -2.70 16.30
C GLY A 186 -14.50 -4.19 16.41
N LEU A 187 -13.48 -4.68 15.69
CA LEU A 187 -13.02 -6.07 15.78
C LEU A 187 -11.80 -6.18 16.68
N GLN A 188 -11.66 -7.32 17.33
CA GLN A 188 -10.51 -7.66 18.19
C GLN A 188 -9.67 -8.73 17.49
N GLN A 189 -8.43 -8.39 17.16
CA GLN A 189 -7.50 -9.32 16.54
C GLN A 189 -6.83 -10.20 17.59
N ILE A 190 -6.75 -11.49 17.29
CA ILE A 190 -5.94 -12.50 17.97
C ILE A 190 -4.97 -13.02 16.92
N ALA A 191 -3.75 -12.55 16.94
CA ALA A 191 -2.73 -12.99 16.00
C ALA A 191 -2.00 -14.24 16.51
N ILE A 192 -1.68 -15.18 15.61
CA ILE A 192 -0.91 -16.38 15.92
C ILE A 192 0.58 -16.04 16.00
N THR A 193 1.07 -15.21 15.05
CA THR A 193 2.42 -14.65 15.07
C THR A 193 2.37 -13.12 15.27
N GLY A 194 3.55 -12.47 15.42
CA GLY A 194 3.66 -11.01 15.51
C GLY A 194 3.47 -10.29 14.17
N LEU A 195 4.16 -9.15 14.03
CA LEU A 195 4.07 -8.31 12.81
C LEU A 195 4.77 -8.93 11.58
N SER A 196 5.69 -9.87 11.76
CA SER A 196 6.31 -10.62 10.65
C SER A 196 5.53 -11.92 10.42
N PRO A 197 5.00 -12.15 9.21
CA PRO A 197 4.20 -13.33 8.89
C PRO A 197 5.02 -14.62 8.89
N GLU A 198 6.31 -14.57 8.57
CA GLU A 198 7.23 -15.72 8.54
C GLU A 198 7.74 -16.15 9.92
N ALA A 199 7.42 -15.40 10.97
CA ALA A 199 7.83 -15.74 12.32
C ALA A 199 7.15 -17.03 12.81
N GLU A 200 7.98 -18.02 13.20
CA GLU A 200 7.46 -19.26 13.78
C GLU A 200 7.12 -19.05 15.28
N PRO A 201 5.87 -19.26 15.71
CA PRO A 201 5.49 -19.13 17.12
C PRO A 201 6.14 -20.26 17.94
N SER A 202 6.55 -19.95 19.16
CA SER A 202 7.01 -21.00 20.07
C SER A 202 5.86 -21.99 20.37
N PRO A 203 6.16 -23.27 20.73
CA PRO A 203 5.12 -24.21 21.13
C PRO A 203 4.28 -23.72 22.34
N GLN A 204 4.84 -22.86 23.17
CA GLN A 204 4.12 -22.26 24.30
C GLN A 204 3.14 -21.19 23.81
N ASP A 205 3.55 -20.34 22.88
CA ASP A 205 2.69 -19.28 22.34
C ASP A 205 1.55 -19.88 21.50
N LEU A 206 1.86 -20.91 20.71
CA LEU A 206 0.83 -21.64 19.95
C LEU A 206 -0.23 -22.24 20.91
N ARG A 207 0.17 -22.84 22.04
CA ARG A 207 -0.79 -23.31 23.06
C ARG A 207 -1.65 -22.19 23.63
N LYS A 208 -1.05 -21.02 23.95
CA LYS A 208 -1.81 -19.84 24.43
C LYS A 208 -2.86 -19.38 23.43
N VAL A 209 -2.50 -19.36 22.16
CA VAL A 209 -3.43 -18.99 21.06
C VAL A 209 -4.56 -20.02 20.96
N ILE A 210 -4.27 -21.32 20.95
CA ILE A 210 -5.27 -22.38 20.92
C ILE A 210 -6.26 -22.25 22.09
N ASP A 211 -5.76 -22.02 23.31
CA ASP A 211 -6.59 -21.83 24.49
C ASP A 211 -7.45 -20.56 24.40
N LEU A 212 -6.91 -19.48 23.83
CA LEU A 212 -7.64 -18.24 23.61
C LEU A 212 -8.76 -18.42 22.57
N VAL A 213 -8.48 -19.10 21.45
CA VAL A 213 -9.46 -19.45 20.42
C VAL A 213 -10.61 -20.27 21.01
N ARG A 214 -10.30 -21.26 21.87
CA ARG A 214 -11.33 -22.07 22.57
C ARG A 214 -12.19 -21.21 23.51
N ARG A 215 -11.59 -20.26 24.25
CA ARG A 215 -12.33 -19.37 25.16
C ARG A 215 -13.23 -18.39 24.42
N THR A 216 -12.78 -17.82 23.32
CA THR A 216 -13.56 -16.87 22.52
C THR A 216 -14.59 -17.55 21.62
N ARG A 217 -14.51 -18.89 21.46
CA ARG A 217 -15.37 -19.67 20.56
C ARG A 217 -15.30 -19.15 19.13
N ALA A 218 -14.13 -18.69 18.70
CA ALA A 218 -13.90 -18.30 17.31
C ALA A 218 -14.14 -19.51 16.39
N THR A 219 -14.91 -19.31 15.33
CA THR A 219 -15.31 -20.38 14.41
C THR A 219 -14.41 -20.49 13.20
N THR A 220 -13.54 -19.51 13.01
CA THR A 220 -12.69 -19.38 11.81
C THR A 220 -11.31 -18.87 12.18
N ILE A 221 -10.30 -19.54 11.64
CA ILE A 221 -8.88 -19.12 11.68
C ILE A 221 -8.55 -18.59 10.28
N PHE A 222 -8.12 -17.35 10.23
CA PHE A 222 -7.78 -16.70 8.96
C PHE A 222 -6.31 -16.92 8.63
N PHE A 223 -6.03 -17.23 7.36
CA PHE A 223 -4.70 -17.31 6.79
C PHE A 223 -4.56 -16.40 5.57
N GLU A 224 -3.34 -16.17 5.13
CA GLU A 224 -2.96 -15.25 4.08
C GLU A 224 -2.57 -15.97 2.80
N THR A 225 -2.46 -15.22 1.70
CA THR A 225 -2.18 -15.79 0.37
C THR A 225 -0.70 -15.88 0.03
N LEU A 226 0.17 -15.06 0.68
CA LEU A 226 1.61 -15.02 0.37
C LEU A 226 2.47 -15.92 1.25
N VAL A 227 1.93 -16.44 2.36
CA VAL A 227 2.65 -17.29 3.30
C VAL A 227 1.98 -18.66 3.48
N SER A 228 2.70 -19.60 4.09
CA SER A 228 2.21 -20.95 4.30
C SER A 228 1.02 -21.00 5.27
N PRO A 229 -0.12 -21.62 4.93
CA PRO A 229 -1.28 -21.73 5.82
C PRO A 229 -1.11 -22.73 6.98
N ARG A 230 0.00 -23.48 7.02
CA ARG A 230 0.22 -24.63 7.93
C ARG A 230 -0.04 -24.33 9.40
N ILE A 231 0.36 -23.17 9.89
CA ILE A 231 0.19 -22.78 11.30
C ILE A 231 -1.30 -22.53 11.58
N ALA A 232 -1.98 -21.76 10.72
CA ALA A 232 -3.42 -21.52 10.85
C ALA A 232 -4.24 -22.82 10.76
N GLU A 233 -3.90 -23.72 9.85
CA GLU A 233 -4.52 -25.05 9.74
C GLU A 233 -4.30 -25.90 10.99
N THR A 234 -3.13 -25.81 11.61
CA THR A 234 -2.85 -26.54 12.87
C THR A 234 -3.73 -26.01 13.99
N VAL A 235 -3.84 -24.69 14.18
CA VAL A 235 -4.73 -24.08 15.18
C VAL A 235 -6.20 -24.49 14.90
N ALA A 236 -6.61 -24.48 13.64
CA ALA A 236 -7.96 -24.85 13.24
C ALA A 236 -8.28 -26.31 13.62
N ARG A 237 -7.38 -27.26 13.31
CA ARG A 237 -7.54 -28.69 13.69
C ARG A 237 -7.64 -28.87 15.20
N GLU A 238 -6.81 -28.19 15.98
CA GLU A 238 -6.77 -28.30 17.45
C GLU A 238 -8.00 -27.67 18.13
N THR A 239 -8.68 -26.76 17.45
CA THR A 239 -9.82 -26.02 18.02
C THR A 239 -11.18 -26.45 17.43
N GLY A 240 -11.18 -27.20 16.33
CA GLY A 240 -12.38 -27.53 15.57
C GLY A 240 -12.92 -26.34 14.73
N ALA A 241 -12.16 -25.26 14.60
CA ALA A 241 -12.51 -24.13 13.75
C ALA A 241 -12.30 -24.44 12.26
N LYS A 242 -12.95 -23.65 11.39
CA LYS A 242 -12.69 -23.65 9.94
C LYS A 242 -11.50 -22.75 9.62
N THR A 243 -10.94 -22.90 8.43
CA THR A 243 -9.99 -21.94 7.87
C THR A 243 -10.65 -21.09 6.78
N ALA A 244 -10.24 -19.84 6.64
CA ALA A 244 -10.64 -18.94 5.56
C ALA A 244 -9.52 -17.99 5.21
N VAL A 245 -9.55 -17.40 4.01
CA VAL A 245 -8.60 -16.37 3.61
C VAL A 245 -9.03 -15.02 4.17
N LEU A 246 -8.08 -14.30 4.78
CA LEU A 246 -8.14 -12.87 5.05
C LEU A 246 -6.82 -12.26 4.58
N ASN A 247 -6.84 -11.62 3.42
CA ASN A 247 -5.65 -11.16 2.73
C ASN A 247 -5.24 -9.77 3.24
N PRO A 248 -4.01 -9.57 3.79
CA PRO A 248 -3.52 -8.27 4.25
C PRO A 248 -3.17 -7.33 3.09
N ILE A 249 -3.24 -7.79 1.85
CA ILE A 249 -3.01 -7.00 0.62
C ILE A 249 -1.60 -6.40 0.57
N GLU A 250 -0.62 -7.10 1.06
CA GLU A 250 0.80 -6.73 0.99
C GLU A 250 1.36 -6.90 -0.42
N GLY A 251 0.81 -7.84 -1.16
CA GLY A 251 1.06 -8.11 -2.56
C GLY A 251 -0.11 -8.86 -3.19
N LEU A 252 -0.01 -9.14 -4.47
CA LEU A 252 -0.89 -10.06 -5.19
C LEU A 252 -0.16 -11.36 -5.47
N THR A 253 -0.84 -12.49 -5.39
CA THR A 253 -0.32 -13.71 -6.00
C THR A 253 -0.32 -13.56 -7.53
N PRO A 254 0.49 -14.34 -8.27
CA PRO A 254 0.43 -14.34 -9.73
C PRO A 254 -0.97 -14.63 -10.28
N GLU A 255 -1.73 -15.51 -9.61
CA GLU A 255 -3.10 -15.86 -9.98
C GLU A 255 -4.07 -14.68 -9.76
N GLU A 256 -3.95 -13.96 -8.65
CA GLU A 256 -4.75 -12.75 -8.36
C GLU A 256 -4.47 -11.66 -9.41
N ALA A 257 -3.19 -11.42 -9.70
CA ALA A 257 -2.77 -10.45 -10.72
C ALA A 257 -3.31 -10.82 -12.12
N ASN A 258 -3.21 -12.09 -12.51
CA ASN A 258 -3.72 -12.58 -13.79
C ASN A 258 -5.25 -12.49 -13.92
N ARG A 259 -5.99 -12.58 -12.81
CA ARG A 259 -7.45 -12.36 -12.78
C ARG A 259 -7.84 -10.89 -12.73
N GLY A 260 -6.89 -9.96 -12.67
CA GLY A 260 -7.13 -8.53 -12.56
C GLY A 260 -7.68 -8.11 -11.19
N GLU A 261 -7.41 -8.91 -10.15
CA GLU A 261 -7.74 -8.54 -8.78
C GLU A 261 -6.99 -7.27 -8.37
N ASN A 262 -7.56 -6.52 -7.47
CA ASN A 262 -6.98 -5.28 -6.98
C ASN A 262 -7.38 -5.01 -5.53
N TYR A 263 -6.81 -3.97 -4.94
CA TYR A 263 -7.08 -3.59 -3.56
C TYR A 263 -8.59 -3.58 -3.22
N PHE A 264 -9.43 -3.04 -4.10
CA PHE A 264 -10.87 -2.94 -3.82
C PHE A 264 -11.59 -4.28 -3.92
N SER A 265 -11.21 -5.13 -4.87
CA SER A 265 -11.82 -6.46 -5.01
C SER A 265 -11.40 -7.37 -3.84
N ILE A 266 -10.13 -7.35 -3.45
CA ILE A 266 -9.63 -8.14 -2.33
C ILE A 266 -10.24 -7.66 -1.01
N MET A 267 -10.32 -6.35 -0.77
CA MET A 267 -11.01 -5.83 0.42
C MET A 267 -12.48 -6.30 0.48
N ARG A 268 -13.19 -6.38 -0.64
CA ARG A 268 -14.56 -6.93 -0.64
C ARG A 268 -14.60 -8.44 -0.39
N SER A 269 -13.64 -9.19 -0.89
CA SER A 269 -13.48 -10.62 -0.57
C SER A 269 -13.20 -10.81 0.93
N ASN A 270 -12.32 -9.99 1.50
CA ASN A 270 -12.07 -9.95 2.95
C ASN A 270 -13.35 -9.65 3.74
N LEU A 271 -14.14 -8.67 3.29
CA LEU A 271 -15.41 -8.35 3.93
C LEU A 271 -16.39 -9.52 3.91
N ALA A 272 -16.46 -10.27 2.81
CA ALA A 272 -17.30 -11.46 2.70
C ALA A 272 -16.85 -12.56 3.68
N SER A 273 -15.55 -12.85 3.75
CA SER A 273 -14.96 -13.79 4.71
C SER A 273 -15.22 -13.39 6.17
N LEU A 274 -15.04 -12.11 6.49
CA LEU A 274 -15.32 -11.56 7.84
C LEU A 274 -16.80 -11.71 8.20
N ARG A 275 -17.72 -11.37 7.30
CA ARG A 275 -19.16 -11.49 7.56
C ARG A 275 -19.59 -12.92 7.87
N GLU A 276 -19.10 -13.90 7.11
CA GLU A 276 -19.38 -15.31 7.35
C GLU A 276 -18.83 -15.75 8.72
N ALA A 277 -17.56 -15.47 8.99
CA ALA A 277 -16.88 -15.87 10.22
C ALA A 277 -17.49 -15.25 11.48
N LEU A 278 -17.90 -13.98 11.40
CA LEU A 278 -18.45 -13.23 12.53
C LEU A 278 -19.97 -13.41 12.69
N GLY A 279 -20.63 -14.06 11.74
CA GLY A 279 -22.08 -14.27 11.76
C GLY A 279 -22.86 -12.96 11.66
N CYS A 280 -22.47 -12.10 10.74
CA CYS A 280 -23.13 -10.82 10.49
C CYS A 280 -24.41 -10.98 9.68
N ARG A 281 -25.44 -10.18 9.98
CA ARG A 281 -26.77 -10.21 9.36
C ARG A 281 -27.01 -9.00 8.46
#